data_b4871523c9d58020ab4c3880b2e9b96f
#
_entry.id   b4871523c9d58020ab4c3880b2e9b96f
#
_cell.length_a   1.000
_cell.length_b   1.000
_cell.length_c   1.000
_cell.angle_alpha   90.00
_cell.angle_beta   90.00
_cell.angle_gamma   90.00
#
_symmetry.space_group_name_H-M   'P 1'
#
loop_
_entity.id
_entity.type
_entity.pdbx_description
1 polymer ?
#
loop_
_entity_poly.entity_id
_entity_poly.type
_entity_poly.pdbx_seq_one_letter_code
_entity_poly.pdbx_strand_id
1 'polypeptide(L)'
;MATQNVVVSESKSGIIAMAVSNSAVFTPSAQKPPTAPGYISISRKKLLKNLDINGGHRINAWVDSMRASSPTHLKSVPSLSADERNSWIMQHPSALDMFEQIIEASRGKQIVMFLDYDGTLSPIVEDPDRAFMSSKMRRTVRKVAKCFPTAIVSGRCRDKVYSFVKLAELYYAGSHGMDIKGPTKGFSKYKKDKQSVLFQPASEFLPLIDEVYKQLVENTKSVPGAKVENNRFCVSVHFRCVDEQKWSELAQRVRSVLKEYPQLRLTQGRKVLEIRPTIKWDKGKALEFLLESLGFGNCNNVFPVYIGDDRTDEDAFKMLRERGQGFGILVSKFPKDTNASYSLQEPAEVMDFLRRLVDWKQMHPRM
;
A
#
# COMPACT_ATOMS: atom_id res chain seq x y z
N MET A 1 58.67 0.66 29.95
CA MET A 1 59.80 -0.24 29.66
C MET A 1 59.35 -1.28 28.69
N ALA A 2 59.92 -1.16 27.54
CA ALA A 2 60.46 -2.14 26.60
C ALA A 2 59.33 -2.97 25.87
N THR A 3 59.05 -2.65 24.68
CA THR A 3 59.70 -2.73 23.35
C THR A 3 59.96 -4.13 22.81
N GLN A 4 59.55 -4.24 21.56
CA GLN A 4 60.16 -5.06 20.45
C GLN A 4 59.56 -6.44 20.22
N ASN A 5 59.47 -6.96 19.00
CA ASN A 5 59.57 -6.52 17.58
C ASN A 5 59.11 -7.72 16.74
N VAL A 6 58.39 -7.44 15.69
CA VAL A 6 58.56 -7.82 14.26
C VAL A 6 59.47 -9.03 13.96
N VAL A 7 58.97 -9.98 13.16
CA VAL A 7 59.67 -10.48 11.94
C VAL A 7 58.66 -11.04 10.94
N VAL A 8 58.78 -10.55 9.70
CA VAL A 8 58.24 -10.98 8.43
C VAL A 8 59.08 -12.11 7.85
N SER A 9 58.51 -13.07 7.14
CA SER A 9 59.21 -13.76 6.07
C SER A 9 58.30 -14.27 4.98
N GLU A 10 58.52 -13.74 3.76
CA GLU A 10 58.08 -14.26 2.48
C GLU A 10 58.91 -15.50 2.08
N SER A 11 58.28 -16.36 1.23
CA SER A 11 58.90 -16.98 0.05
C SER A 11 57.85 -17.85 -0.69
N LYS A 12 57.46 -17.50 -1.86
CA LYS A 12 57.86 -17.75 -3.23
C LYS A 12 57.72 -19.22 -3.68
N SER A 13 56.87 -19.37 -4.71
CA SER A 13 56.99 -20.06 -5.99
C SER A 13 56.79 -21.58 -6.10
N GLY A 14 55.97 -21.94 -7.07
CA GLY A 14 55.88 -23.28 -7.66
C GLY A 14 54.73 -23.41 -8.65
N ILE A 15 54.99 -23.04 -9.92
CA ILE A 15 54.08 -23.27 -11.07
C ILE A 15 54.23 -24.75 -11.49
N ILE A 16 53.10 -25.46 -11.65
CA ILE A 16 53.01 -26.55 -12.63
C ILE A 16 51.63 -26.48 -13.29
N ALA A 17 51.66 -26.24 -14.60
CA ALA A 17 50.55 -26.38 -15.53
C ALA A 17 50.40 -27.82 -15.96
N MET A 18 49.18 -28.34 -15.99
CA MET A 18 48.81 -29.40 -16.93
C MET A 18 47.35 -29.22 -17.36
N ALA A 19 47.22 -29.23 -18.66
CA ALA A 19 45.99 -29.05 -19.42
C ALA A 19 45.23 -30.37 -19.62
N VAL A 20 44.01 -30.19 -20.18
CA VAL A 20 43.12 -31.13 -20.90
C VAL A 20 42.02 -31.72 -20.00
N SER A 21 40.75 -31.46 -20.20
CA SER A 21 39.94 -31.68 -21.40
C SER A 21 38.50 -31.12 -21.24
N ASN A 22 37.91 -30.79 -22.36
CA ASN A 22 36.55 -30.32 -22.59
C ASN A 22 35.43 -31.08 -21.86
N SER A 23 34.54 -30.32 -21.21
CA SER A 23 33.11 -30.64 -21.13
C SER A 23 32.31 -29.35 -21.19
N ALA A 24 31.53 -29.22 -22.25
CA ALA A 24 30.64 -28.09 -22.48
C ALA A 24 29.59 -28.00 -21.40
N VAL A 25 29.65 -26.95 -20.59
CA VAL A 25 28.53 -26.55 -19.71
C VAL A 25 27.79 -25.44 -20.44
N PHE A 26 26.57 -25.76 -20.84
CA PHE A 26 25.61 -24.80 -21.37
C PHE A 26 25.33 -23.73 -20.34
N THR A 27 25.74 -22.50 -20.59
CA THR A 27 25.22 -21.29 -19.94
C THR A 27 23.96 -20.89 -20.67
N PRO A 28 22.80 -20.69 -19.96
CA PRO A 28 21.64 -20.06 -20.59
C PRO A 28 21.97 -18.58 -20.80
N SER A 29 22.13 -18.19 -22.03
CA SER A 29 22.16 -16.81 -22.51
C SER A 29 20.83 -16.17 -22.14
N ALA A 30 20.86 -15.12 -21.30
CA ALA A 30 19.74 -14.27 -21.05
C ALA A 30 19.36 -13.51 -22.34
N GLN A 31 18.41 -14.03 -23.08
CA GLN A 31 17.78 -13.31 -24.18
C GLN A 31 16.93 -12.17 -23.59
N LYS A 32 17.27 -10.94 -23.99
CA LYS A 32 16.37 -9.78 -23.82
C LYS A 32 15.03 -10.09 -24.51
N PRO A 33 13.90 -9.80 -23.87
CA PRO A 33 12.61 -9.94 -24.54
C PRO A 33 12.51 -8.98 -25.73
N PRO A 34 11.84 -9.37 -26.81
CA PRO A 34 11.70 -8.54 -28.01
C PRO A 34 10.90 -7.27 -27.67
N THR A 35 11.37 -6.15 -28.21
CA THR A 35 10.68 -4.86 -28.18
C THR A 35 9.34 -4.99 -28.91
N ALA A 36 8.24 -4.90 -28.19
CA ALA A 36 6.89 -4.85 -28.74
C ALA A 36 6.67 -3.54 -29.52
N PRO A 37 5.90 -3.58 -30.63
CA PRO A 37 5.62 -2.40 -31.44
C PRO A 37 4.79 -1.38 -30.67
N GLY A 38 5.10 -0.08 -30.91
CA GLY A 38 4.67 1.09 -30.17
C GLY A 38 3.19 1.14 -29.81
N TYR A 39 2.93 0.95 -28.53
CA TYR A 39 1.68 1.39 -27.92
C TYR A 39 1.81 2.86 -27.53
N ILE A 40 0.87 3.67 -28.00
CA ILE A 40 0.67 5.03 -27.48
C ILE A 40 0.08 4.85 -26.06
N SER A 41 0.95 4.59 -25.11
CA SER A 41 0.64 4.70 -23.69
C SER A 41 0.45 6.18 -23.42
N ILE A 42 -0.81 6.62 -23.35
CA ILE A 42 -1.15 7.92 -22.76
C ILE A 42 -0.84 7.78 -21.27
N SER A 43 0.43 8.00 -20.95
CA SER A 43 0.93 7.93 -19.60
C SER A 43 0.17 8.94 -18.74
N ARG A 44 -0.73 8.45 -17.87
CA ARG A 44 -1.38 9.23 -16.80
C ARG A 44 -0.34 10.00 -15.94
N LYS A 45 0.93 9.59 -15.95
CA LYS A 45 2.04 10.35 -15.32
C LYS A 45 2.25 11.76 -15.92
N LYS A 46 1.92 12.01 -17.20
CA LYS A 46 2.00 13.35 -17.78
C LYS A 46 0.90 14.28 -17.30
N LEU A 47 -0.29 13.75 -16.98
CA LEU A 47 -1.40 14.58 -16.47
C LEU A 47 -1.16 15.06 -15.02
N LEU A 48 -0.39 14.34 -14.23
CA LEU A 48 -0.17 14.63 -12.81
C LEU A 48 1.06 15.50 -12.52
N LYS A 49 2.02 15.60 -13.43
CA LYS A 49 3.24 16.44 -13.25
C LYS A 49 3.01 17.94 -13.49
N ASN A 50 1.89 18.35 -14.09
CA ASN A 50 1.62 19.75 -14.45
C ASN A 50 0.40 20.35 -13.73
N LEU A 51 0.13 19.96 -12.49
CA LEU A 51 -0.90 20.58 -11.64
C LEU A 51 -0.35 21.79 -10.89
N ASP A 52 0.35 22.65 -11.60
CA ASP A 52 0.67 24.00 -11.13
C ASP A 52 -0.56 24.93 -11.21
N ILE A 53 -0.60 25.86 -10.29
CA ILE A 53 -1.74 26.60 -9.73
C ILE A 53 -2.27 27.75 -10.63
N ASN A 54 -2.47 27.64 -11.94
CA ASN A 54 -3.06 28.72 -12.72
C ASN A 54 -3.97 28.30 -13.89
N GLY A 55 -5.23 28.77 -13.88
CA GLY A 55 -6.13 28.90 -15.04
C GLY A 55 -7.32 27.93 -15.13
N GLY A 56 -8.46 28.41 -15.64
CA GLY A 56 -9.75 27.74 -15.79
C GLY A 56 -9.74 26.40 -16.56
N HIS A 57 -8.78 26.18 -17.46
CA HIS A 57 -8.59 24.88 -18.15
C HIS A 57 -8.27 23.70 -17.22
N ARG A 58 -7.87 23.97 -15.98
CA ARG A 58 -7.42 22.95 -15.02
C ARG A 58 -8.53 22.39 -14.15
N ILE A 59 -9.65 23.10 -14.01
CA ILE A 59 -10.81 22.61 -13.25
C ILE A 59 -11.46 21.46 -14.00
N ASN A 60 -11.57 21.55 -15.33
CA ASN A 60 -12.12 20.49 -16.16
C ASN A 60 -11.27 19.20 -16.07
N ALA A 61 -9.94 19.31 -16.09
CA ALA A 61 -9.04 18.17 -15.89
C ALA A 61 -9.21 17.52 -14.49
N TRP A 62 -9.55 18.30 -13.48
CA TRP A 62 -9.85 17.82 -12.13
C TRP A 62 -11.19 17.10 -12.07
N VAL A 63 -12.24 17.67 -12.66
CA VAL A 63 -13.56 17.02 -12.76
C VAL A 63 -13.47 15.74 -13.59
N ASP A 64 -12.69 15.73 -14.66
CA ASP A 64 -12.45 14.52 -15.45
C ASP A 64 -11.70 13.45 -14.63
N SER A 65 -10.74 13.85 -13.78
CA SER A 65 -10.11 12.96 -12.84
C SER A 65 -11.09 12.45 -11.77
N MET A 66 -11.99 13.30 -11.26
CA MET A 66 -13.06 12.89 -10.33
C MET A 66 -14.02 11.88 -11.00
N ARG A 67 -14.38 12.09 -12.27
CA ARG A 67 -15.14 11.13 -13.09
C ARG A 67 -14.40 9.82 -13.24
N ALA A 68 -13.12 9.87 -13.62
CA ALA A 68 -12.28 8.68 -13.80
C ALA A 68 -12.10 7.86 -12.51
N SER A 69 -12.20 8.47 -11.34
CA SER A 69 -12.16 7.77 -10.04
C SER A 69 -13.53 7.20 -9.61
N SER A 70 -14.60 7.53 -10.34
CA SER A 70 -15.96 7.12 -10.01
C SER A 70 -16.27 5.73 -10.57
N PRO A 71 -16.75 4.77 -9.74
CA PRO A 71 -17.15 3.43 -10.22
C PRO A 71 -18.28 3.46 -11.27
N THR A 72 -19.09 4.52 -11.29
CA THR A 72 -20.16 4.69 -12.29
C THR A 72 -19.62 5.00 -13.68
N HIS A 73 -18.45 5.63 -13.79
CA HIS A 73 -17.79 5.93 -15.07
C HIS A 73 -16.83 4.83 -15.53
N LEU A 74 -16.47 3.87 -14.67
CA LEU A 74 -15.73 2.65 -15.08
C LEU A 74 -16.54 1.80 -16.09
N LYS A 75 -17.86 2.02 -16.19
CA LYS A 75 -18.70 1.39 -17.24
C LYS A 75 -18.50 1.99 -18.65
N SER A 76 -17.84 3.14 -18.75
CA SER A 76 -17.52 3.81 -20.03
C SER A 76 -16.05 3.71 -20.45
N VAL A 77 -15.20 3.04 -19.65
CA VAL A 77 -13.88 2.64 -20.11
C VAL A 77 -14.09 1.57 -21.18
N PRO A 78 -13.49 1.69 -22.40
CA PRO A 78 -13.54 0.64 -23.39
C PRO A 78 -13.26 -0.70 -22.70
N SER A 79 -14.17 -1.65 -22.84
CA SER A 79 -13.95 -3.00 -22.29
C SER A 79 -12.63 -3.49 -22.87
N LEU A 80 -11.66 -3.75 -22.00
CA LEU A 80 -10.45 -4.42 -22.43
C LEU A 80 -10.83 -5.61 -23.31
N SER A 81 -10.15 -5.78 -24.43
CA SER A 81 -10.31 -6.96 -25.25
C SER A 81 -10.11 -8.22 -24.41
N ALA A 82 -10.67 -9.33 -24.83
CA ALA A 82 -10.47 -10.60 -24.15
C ALA A 82 -8.96 -10.91 -23.99
N ASP A 83 -8.17 -10.58 -25.02
CA ASP A 83 -6.72 -10.80 -25.02
C ASP A 83 -5.98 -9.90 -24.02
N GLU A 84 -6.34 -8.62 -23.91
CA GLU A 84 -5.76 -7.71 -22.90
C GLU A 84 -6.12 -8.16 -21.49
N ARG A 85 -7.35 -8.63 -21.27
CA ARG A 85 -7.77 -9.17 -19.97
C ARG A 85 -7.01 -10.45 -19.63
N ASN A 86 -6.88 -11.37 -20.58
CA ASN A 86 -6.12 -12.60 -20.37
C ASN A 86 -4.64 -12.32 -20.11
N SER A 87 -4.04 -11.39 -20.87
CA SER A 87 -2.66 -10.94 -20.64
C SER A 87 -2.48 -10.36 -19.25
N TRP A 88 -3.43 -9.54 -18.77
CA TRP A 88 -3.38 -8.97 -17.42
C TRP A 88 -3.48 -10.07 -16.34
N ILE A 89 -4.37 -11.05 -16.50
CA ILE A 89 -4.54 -12.19 -15.57
C ILE A 89 -3.26 -13.03 -15.53
N MET A 90 -2.59 -13.23 -16.66
CA MET A 90 -1.31 -13.94 -16.69
C MET A 90 -0.20 -13.19 -15.93
N GLN A 91 -0.20 -11.86 -15.96
CA GLN A 91 0.78 -11.04 -15.24
C GLN A 91 0.44 -10.88 -13.76
N HIS A 92 -0.84 -10.93 -13.39
CA HIS A 92 -1.35 -10.75 -12.04
C HIS A 92 -2.35 -11.87 -11.70
N PRO A 93 -1.89 -13.13 -11.64
CA PRO A 93 -2.79 -14.26 -11.39
C PRO A 93 -3.44 -14.19 -10.01
N SER A 94 -4.54 -14.94 -9.84
CA SER A 94 -5.24 -15.00 -8.56
C SER A 94 -4.31 -15.55 -7.47
N ALA A 95 -4.23 -14.84 -6.35
CA ALA A 95 -3.47 -15.30 -5.18
C ALA A 95 -4.04 -16.59 -4.57
N LEU A 96 -5.33 -16.88 -4.80
CA LEU A 96 -5.95 -18.13 -4.40
C LEU A 96 -5.51 -19.29 -5.27
N ASP A 97 -5.40 -19.09 -6.57
CA ASP A 97 -4.95 -20.13 -7.51
C ASP A 97 -3.46 -20.40 -7.37
N MET A 98 -2.67 -19.35 -7.08
CA MET A 98 -1.23 -19.42 -6.88
C MET A 98 -0.80 -19.71 -5.43
N PHE A 99 -1.73 -20.08 -4.57
CA PHE A 99 -1.51 -20.20 -3.13
C PHE A 99 -0.33 -21.11 -2.79
N GLU A 100 -0.23 -22.30 -3.38
CA GLU A 100 0.85 -23.25 -3.11
C GLU A 100 2.23 -22.70 -3.50
N GLN A 101 2.32 -21.98 -4.60
CA GLN A 101 3.56 -21.31 -5.03
C GLN A 101 3.96 -20.18 -4.08
N ILE A 102 2.98 -19.40 -3.59
CA ILE A 102 3.17 -18.35 -2.59
C ILE A 102 3.75 -18.94 -1.30
N ILE A 103 3.19 -20.04 -0.86
CA ILE A 103 3.63 -20.75 0.34
C ILE A 103 5.06 -21.30 0.17
N GLU A 104 5.33 -21.90 -0.98
CA GLU A 104 6.69 -22.43 -1.26
C GLU A 104 7.72 -21.29 -1.27
N ALA A 105 7.43 -20.14 -1.87
CA ALA A 105 8.29 -18.97 -1.87
C ALA A 105 8.52 -18.36 -0.47
N SER A 106 7.59 -18.59 0.46
CA SER A 106 7.68 -18.16 1.87
C SER A 106 8.41 -19.14 2.78
N ARG A 107 8.76 -20.33 2.27
CA ARG A 107 9.36 -21.41 3.08
C ARG A 107 10.65 -20.93 3.75
N GLY A 108 10.77 -21.17 5.05
CA GLY A 108 11.93 -20.76 5.86
C GLY A 108 11.99 -19.25 6.16
N LYS A 109 10.97 -18.47 5.75
CA LYS A 109 10.91 -17.03 5.98
C LYS A 109 9.78 -16.66 6.95
N GLN A 110 9.97 -15.58 7.69
CA GLN A 110 8.92 -15.01 8.53
C GLN A 110 7.93 -14.21 7.67
N ILE A 111 6.72 -14.72 7.53
CA ILE A 111 5.63 -13.97 6.88
C ILE A 111 5.22 -12.80 7.80
N VAL A 112 5.06 -11.60 7.21
CA VAL A 112 4.54 -10.39 7.84
C VAL A 112 3.40 -9.86 6.99
N MET A 113 2.22 -9.63 7.60
CA MET A 113 1.01 -9.24 6.89
C MET A 113 0.74 -7.74 7.03
N PHE A 114 0.49 -7.08 5.93
CA PHE A 114 0.04 -5.69 5.86
C PHE A 114 -1.27 -5.63 5.09
N LEU A 115 -2.28 -5.11 5.72
CA LEU A 115 -3.66 -5.17 5.21
C LEU A 115 -4.22 -3.76 5.13
N ASP A 116 -4.62 -3.32 3.95
CA ASP A 116 -5.48 -2.16 3.84
C ASP A 116 -6.89 -2.46 4.38
N TYR A 117 -7.68 -1.43 4.64
CA TYR A 117 -8.99 -1.58 5.29
C TYR A 117 -10.16 -1.48 4.30
N ASP A 118 -10.31 -0.32 3.66
CA ASP A 118 -11.46 -0.03 2.80
C ASP A 118 -11.31 -0.67 1.42
N GLY A 119 -12.25 -1.51 1.01
CA GLY A 119 -12.15 -2.28 -0.23
C GLY A 119 -11.35 -3.58 -0.10
N THR A 120 -10.63 -3.76 1.01
CA THR A 120 -9.77 -4.91 1.30
C THR A 120 -10.33 -5.79 2.42
N LEU A 121 -10.46 -5.26 3.63
CA LEU A 121 -11.03 -5.98 4.78
C LEU A 121 -12.52 -5.69 4.99
N SER A 122 -12.99 -4.57 4.49
CA SER A 122 -14.39 -4.16 4.49
C SER A 122 -14.81 -3.74 3.08
N PRO A 123 -16.02 -4.07 2.62
CA PRO A 123 -16.52 -3.55 1.37
C PRO A 123 -16.56 -2.02 1.38
N ILE A 124 -16.40 -1.41 0.21
CA ILE A 124 -16.60 0.03 0.06
C ILE A 124 -18.09 0.33 0.20
N VAL A 125 -18.42 1.20 1.14
CA VAL A 125 -19.79 1.63 1.45
C VAL A 125 -20.01 3.10 1.09
N GLU A 126 -21.26 3.52 0.97
CA GLU A 126 -21.61 4.90 0.66
C GLU A 126 -21.29 5.86 1.81
N ASP A 127 -21.70 5.49 3.02
CA ASP A 127 -21.38 6.26 4.23
C ASP A 127 -20.07 5.74 4.87
N PRO A 128 -19.01 6.55 4.86
CA PRO A 128 -17.70 6.15 5.41
C PRO A 128 -17.75 5.80 6.91
N ASP A 129 -18.75 6.26 7.66
CA ASP A 129 -18.91 5.91 9.07
C ASP A 129 -19.51 4.53 9.28
N ARG A 130 -19.99 3.89 8.24
CA ARG A 130 -20.62 2.56 8.27
C ARG A 130 -19.77 1.44 7.68
N ALA A 131 -18.51 1.69 7.42
CA ALA A 131 -17.56 0.70 6.89
C ALA A 131 -17.13 -0.34 7.96
N PHE A 132 -18.08 -1.01 8.59
CA PHE A 132 -17.79 -1.97 9.65
C PHE A 132 -17.24 -3.29 9.12
N MET A 133 -16.18 -3.78 9.73
CA MET A 133 -15.66 -5.12 9.46
C MET A 133 -16.65 -6.19 9.90
N SER A 134 -16.92 -7.17 9.04
CA SER A 134 -17.79 -8.31 9.37
C SER A 134 -17.18 -9.15 10.52
N SER A 135 -18.04 -9.78 11.31
CA SER A 135 -17.59 -10.66 12.40
C SER A 135 -16.78 -11.87 11.90
N LYS A 136 -17.03 -12.34 10.67
CA LYS A 136 -16.27 -13.42 10.04
C LYS A 136 -14.86 -12.93 9.69
N MET A 137 -14.74 -11.79 9.02
CA MET A 137 -13.45 -11.17 8.68
C MET A 137 -12.63 -10.88 9.94
N ARG A 138 -13.25 -10.27 10.97
CA ARG A 138 -12.57 -9.99 12.25
C ARG A 138 -11.99 -11.23 12.90
N ARG A 139 -12.73 -12.34 12.91
CA ARG A 139 -12.22 -13.63 13.44
C ARG A 139 -11.04 -14.15 12.63
N THR A 140 -11.10 -14.00 11.29
CA THR A 140 -10.02 -14.41 10.39
C THR A 140 -8.77 -13.56 10.65
N VAL A 141 -8.87 -12.24 10.65
CA VAL A 141 -7.74 -11.32 10.92
C VAL A 141 -7.13 -11.57 12.29
N ARG A 142 -7.96 -11.86 13.33
CA ARG A 142 -7.45 -12.25 14.65
C ARG A 142 -6.63 -13.53 14.59
N LYS A 143 -7.04 -14.53 13.82
CA LYS A 143 -6.26 -15.76 13.65
C LYS A 143 -4.94 -15.49 12.93
N VAL A 144 -4.98 -14.67 11.89
CA VAL A 144 -3.75 -14.21 11.16
C VAL A 144 -2.77 -13.56 12.14
N ALA A 145 -3.25 -12.61 12.95
CA ALA A 145 -2.42 -11.90 13.94
C ALA A 145 -1.80 -12.82 15.01
N LYS A 146 -2.42 -13.97 15.29
CA LYS A 146 -1.85 -15.00 16.18
C LYS A 146 -0.72 -15.79 15.52
N CYS A 147 -0.76 -15.93 14.20
CA CYS A 147 0.21 -16.68 13.41
C CYS A 147 1.36 -15.82 12.92
N PHE A 148 1.08 -14.56 12.56
CA PHE A 148 2.01 -13.66 11.88
C PHE A 148 1.95 -12.26 12.46
N PRO A 149 3.09 -11.51 12.50
CA PRO A 149 3.05 -10.06 12.72
C PRO A 149 2.12 -9.42 11.69
N THR A 150 1.13 -8.65 12.14
CA THR A 150 0.09 -8.12 11.27
C THR A 150 -0.17 -6.66 11.56
N ALA A 151 -0.19 -5.84 10.51
CA ALA A 151 -0.53 -4.42 10.56
C ALA A 151 -1.72 -4.11 9.66
N ILE A 152 -2.55 -3.16 10.10
CA ILE A 152 -3.55 -2.50 9.24
C ILE A 152 -3.00 -1.14 8.82
N VAL A 153 -3.02 -0.84 7.52
CA VAL A 153 -2.54 0.40 6.93
C VAL A 153 -3.69 1.07 6.18
N SER A 154 -4.17 2.22 6.64
CA SER A 154 -5.38 2.84 6.12
C SER A 154 -5.24 4.36 5.95
N GLY A 155 -6.00 4.95 5.02
CA GLY A 155 -6.16 6.40 4.88
C GLY A 155 -6.94 7.03 6.03
N ARG A 156 -7.79 6.26 6.72
CA ARG A 156 -8.56 6.73 7.88
C ARG A 156 -7.67 7.03 9.07
N CYS A 157 -8.14 7.87 9.99
CA CYS A 157 -7.45 8.03 11.27
C CYS A 157 -7.42 6.70 12.04
N ARG A 158 -6.32 6.47 12.74
CA ARG A 158 -6.06 5.24 13.49
C ARG A 158 -7.18 4.85 14.44
N ASP A 159 -7.72 5.80 15.17
CA ASP A 159 -8.74 5.54 16.20
C ASP A 159 -10.07 5.08 15.56
N LYS A 160 -10.41 5.60 14.39
CA LYS A 160 -11.58 5.17 13.62
C LYS A 160 -11.40 3.74 13.08
N VAL A 161 -10.23 3.43 12.50
CA VAL A 161 -9.93 2.06 12.06
C VAL A 161 -9.97 1.11 13.25
N TYR A 162 -9.38 1.48 14.39
CA TYR A 162 -9.43 0.67 15.60
C TYR A 162 -10.86 0.42 16.06
N SER A 163 -11.75 1.44 16.01
CA SER A 163 -13.16 1.30 16.39
C SER A 163 -13.93 0.29 15.52
N PHE A 164 -13.55 0.15 14.26
CA PHE A 164 -14.14 -0.80 13.31
C PHE A 164 -13.55 -2.23 13.48
N VAL A 165 -12.26 -2.32 13.72
CA VAL A 165 -11.52 -3.60 13.79
C VAL A 165 -11.58 -4.23 15.18
N LYS A 166 -11.36 -3.46 16.25
CA LYS A 166 -11.38 -3.88 17.67
C LYS A 166 -10.47 -5.08 17.96
N LEU A 167 -9.26 -5.08 17.45
CA LEU A 167 -8.22 -6.08 17.68
C LEU A 167 -6.98 -5.40 18.27
N ALA A 168 -6.69 -5.61 19.55
CA ALA A 168 -5.59 -4.95 20.26
C ALA A 168 -4.21 -5.55 19.93
N GLU A 169 -4.21 -6.73 19.33
CA GLU A 169 -3.01 -7.50 18.95
C GLU A 169 -2.34 -7.04 17.65
N LEU A 170 -2.94 -6.08 16.92
CA LEU A 170 -2.46 -5.58 15.63
C LEU A 170 -1.62 -4.31 15.77
N TYR A 171 -0.77 -4.07 14.78
CA TYR A 171 -0.23 -2.75 14.48
C TYR A 171 -1.27 -1.97 13.67
N TYR A 172 -1.38 -0.67 13.92
CA TYR A 172 -2.28 0.24 13.21
C TYR A 172 -1.48 1.41 12.64
N ALA A 173 -1.57 1.61 11.36
CA ALA A 173 -1.00 2.73 10.63
C ALA A 173 -2.15 3.52 9.96
N GLY A 174 -2.65 4.53 10.66
CA GLY A 174 -3.69 5.42 10.18
C GLY A 174 -3.15 6.59 9.37
N SER A 175 -4.02 7.36 8.73
CA SER A 175 -3.68 8.55 7.93
C SER A 175 -2.58 8.23 6.91
N HIS A 176 -2.73 7.15 6.14
CA HIS A 176 -1.72 6.63 5.19
C HIS A 176 -0.35 6.33 5.82
N GLY A 177 -0.36 5.89 7.08
CA GLY A 177 0.86 5.57 7.81
C GLY A 177 1.48 6.75 8.57
N MET A 178 0.86 7.93 8.58
CA MET A 178 1.34 9.07 9.37
C MET A 178 1.00 8.98 10.87
N ASP A 179 0.25 7.96 11.29
CA ASP A 179 -0.07 7.68 12.70
C ASP A 179 0.05 6.18 12.97
N ILE A 180 1.25 5.75 13.37
CA ILE A 180 1.56 4.34 13.61
C ILE A 180 1.58 4.04 15.09
N LYS A 181 0.84 3.00 15.50
CA LYS A 181 0.85 2.47 16.86
C LYS A 181 0.94 0.95 16.84
N GLY A 182 1.87 0.40 17.61
CA GLY A 182 1.98 -1.04 17.85
C GLY A 182 0.96 -1.55 18.87
N PRO A 183 0.86 -2.89 19.02
CA PRO A 183 -0.01 -3.53 19.99
C PRO A 183 0.36 -3.11 21.42
N THR A 184 -0.63 -3.08 22.31
CA THR A 184 -0.43 -2.82 23.74
C THR A 184 0.38 -3.92 24.41
N LYS A 185 1.01 -3.61 25.54
CA LYS A 185 1.85 -4.54 26.32
C LYS A 185 1.15 -5.91 26.49
N GLY A 186 1.86 -6.99 26.19
CA GLY A 186 1.36 -8.37 26.33
C GLY A 186 0.95 -9.04 25.04
N PHE A 187 0.71 -8.33 23.95
CA PHE A 187 0.29 -8.92 22.66
C PHE A 187 1.42 -9.05 21.63
N SER A 188 2.57 -8.41 21.83
CA SER A 188 3.69 -8.53 20.89
C SER A 188 4.60 -9.70 21.25
N LYS A 189 4.49 -10.80 20.50
CA LYS A 189 5.42 -11.95 20.57
C LYS A 189 6.77 -11.68 19.92
N TYR A 190 6.87 -10.62 19.11
CA TYR A 190 7.97 -10.37 18.18
C TYR A 190 8.91 -9.24 18.63
N LYS A 191 8.64 -8.56 19.76
CA LYS A 191 9.48 -7.48 20.29
C LYS A 191 10.14 -7.87 21.60
N LYS A 192 11.48 -7.72 21.67
CA LYS A 192 12.25 -7.84 22.92
C LYS A 192 12.03 -6.67 23.87
N ASP A 193 11.71 -5.47 23.34
CA ASP A 193 11.47 -4.26 24.11
C ASP A 193 9.98 -4.02 24.38
N LYS A 194 9.67 -3.71 25.64
CA LYS A 194 8.30 -3.53 26.16
C LYS A 194 7.62 -2.21 25.76
N GLN A 195 8.23 -1.37 24.92
CA GLN A 195 7.63 -0.11 24.50
C GLN A 195 6.76 -0.32 23.26
N SER A 196 5.50 0.17 23.32
CA SER A 196 4.64 0.24 22.13
C SER A 196 5.25 1.23 21.13
N VAL A 197 5.33 0.83 19.85
CA VAL A 197 5.71 1.75 18.78
C VAL A 197 4.66 2.85 18.70
N LEU A 198 5.09 4.10 18.77
CA LEU A 198 4.29 5.26 18.41
C LEU A 198 5.16 6.13 17.50
N PHE A 199 4.68 6.36 16.27
CA PHE A 199 5.41 7.16 15.30
C PHE A 199 4.44 8.04 14.52
N GLN A 200 4.70 9.35 14.51
CA GLN A 200 3.85 10.39 13.93
C GLN A 200 4.71 11.43 13.19
N PRO A 201 5.16 11.13 11.96
CA PRO A 201 6.11 11.98 11.22
C PRO A 201 5.55 13.34 10.79
N ALA A 202 4.24 13.53 10.86
CA ALA A 202 3.54 14.75 10.46
C ALA A 202 2.98 15.53 11.66
N SER A 203 3.49 15.33 12.89
CA SER A 203 2.92 15.96 14.10
C SER A 203 2.92 17.47 14.06
N GLU A 204 3.90 18.09 13.41
CA GLU A 204 4.01 19.54 13.24
C GLU A 204 2.85 20.14 12.42
N PHE A 205 2.20 19.35 11.57
CA PHE A 205 1.09 19.78 10.72
C PHE A 205 -0.28 19.71 11.41
N LEU A 206 -0.39 19.16 12.62
CA LEU A 206 -1.68 18.99 13.30
C LEU A 206 -2.49 20.30 13.44
N PRO A 207 -1.91 21.43 13.88
CA PRO A 207 -2.65 22.69 13.97
C PRO A 207 -3.17 23.16 12.60
N LEU A 208 -2.34 23.00 11.55
CA LEU A 208 -2.69 23.38 10.18
C LEU A 208 -3.82 22.51 9.62
N ILE A 209 -3.78 21.21 9.88
CA ILE A 209 -4.82 20.26 9.46
C ILE A 209 -6.15 20.57 10.14
N ASP A 210 -6.15 20.92 11.43
CA ASP A 210 -7.38 21.29 12.16
C ASP A 210 -7.97 22.62 11.65
N GLU A 211 -7.15 23.58 11.29
CA GLU A 211 -7.57 24.83 10.69
C GLU A 211 -8.24 24.61 9.33
N VAL A 212 -7.53 23.90 8.44
CA VAL A 212 -8.03 23.57 7.09
C VAL A 212 -9.30 22.72 7.15
N TYR A 213 -9.41 21.79 8.12
CA TYR A 213 -10.62 21.03 8.35
C TYR A 213 -11.82 21.95 8.63
N LYS A 214 -11.69 22.92 9.58
CA LYS A 214 -12.75 23.87 9.91
C LYS A 214 -13.16 24.71 8.70
N GLN A 215 -12.20 25.21 7.95
CA GLN A 215 -12.46 26.00 6.73
C GLN A 215 -13.16 25.16 5.66
N LEU A 216 -12.74 23.91 5.44
CA LEU A 216 -13.40 23.02 4.48
C LEU A 216 -14.82 22.67 4.89
N VAL A 217 -15.09 22.40 6.16
CA VAL A 217 -16.46 22.17 6.67
C VAL A 217 -17.35 23.37 6.34
N GLU A 218 -16.90 24.59 6.65
CA GLU A 218 -17.68 25.80 6.40
C GLU A 218 -17.87 26.07 4.89
N ASN A 219 -16.82 25.94 4.10
CA ASN A 219 -16.88 26.23 2.66
C ASN A 219 -17.67 25.18 1.85
N THR A 220 -17.82 23.95 2.36
CA THR A 220 -18.51 22.88 1.62
C THR A 220 -19.93 22.59 2.15
N LYS A 221 -20.36 23.19 3.26
CA LYS A 221 -21.68 22.91 3.89
C LYS A 221 -22.87 23.19 2.98
N SER A 222 -22.73 24.13 2.02
CA SER A 222 -23.78 24.45 1.03
C SER A 222 -23.80 23.47 -0.16
N VAL A 223 -22.89 22.51 -0.25
CA VAL A 223 -22.88 21.49 -1.31
C VAL A 223 -23.54 20.22 -0.77
N PRO A 224 -24.79 19.90 -1.19
CA PRO A 224 -25.50 18.73 -0.70
C PRO A 224 -24.73 17.43 -0.96
N GLY A 225 -24.63 16.56 0.04
CA GLY A 225 -23.94 15.29 -0.05
C GLY A 225 -22.42 15.34 0.16
N ALA A 226 -21.83 16.54 0.26
CA ALA A 226 -20.42 16.69 0.62
C ALA A 226 -20.24 16.37 2.11
N LYS A 227 -19.21 15.60 2.46
CA LYS A 227 -18.85 15.27 3.83
C LYS A 227 -17.37 15.48 4.04
N VAL A 228 -16.98 16.26 5.03
CA VAL A 228 -15.59 16.50 5.39
C VAL A 228 -15.22 15.64 6.60
N GLU A 229 -14.14 14.91 6.53
CA GLU A 229 -13.64 14.03 7.57
C GLU A 229 -12.22 14.42 7.99
N ASN A 230 -12.01 14.65 9.29
CA ASN A 230 -10.69 14.86 9.86
C ASN A 230 -10.05 13.49 10.17
N ASN A 231 -9.03 13.13 9.42
CA ASN A 231 -8.26 11.91 9.63
C ASN A 231 -6.95 12.19 10.39
N ARG A 232 -6.94 13.20 11.26
CA ARG A 232 -5.85 13.63 12.11
C ARG A 232 -4.68 14.26 11.36
N PHE A 233 -4.00 13.54 10.50
CA PHE A 233 -2.86 14.02 9.68
C PHE A 233 -3.23 14.32 8.23
N CYS A 234 -4.48 14.12 7.87
CA CYS A 234 -5.04 14.52 6.57
C CYS A 234 -6.54 14.83 6.73
N VAL A 235 -7.08 15.57 5.75
CA VAL A 235 -8.51 15.85 5.67
C VAL A 235 -9.06 15.23 4.39
N SER A 236 -10.19 14.54 4.50
CA SER A 236 -10.89 13.90 3.38
C SER A 236 -12.20 14.63 3.10
N VAL A 237 -12.40 15.08 1.87
CA VAL A 237 -13.66 15.63 1.39
C VAL A 237 -14.32 14.59 0.50
N HIS A 238 -15.32 13.90 1.05
CA HIS A 238 -16.08 12.86 0.35
C HIS A 238 -17.13 13.50 -0.57
N PHE A 239 -17.15 13.05 -1.83
CA PHE A 239 -18.12 13.52 -2.83
C PHE A 239 -18.95 12.40 -3.45
N ARG A 240 -18.99 11.24 -2.80
CA ARG A 240 -19.75 10.07 -3.30
C ARG A 240 -21.24 10.32 -3.40
N CYS A 241 -21.79 11.06 -2.45
CA CYS A 241 -23.21 11.42 -2.37
C CYS A 241 -23.50 12.81 -2.97
N VAL A 242 -22.51 13.46 -3.60
CA VAL A 242 -22.68 14.75 -4.27
C VAL A 242 -23.10 14.51 -5.70
N ASP A 243 -24.10 15.26 -6.18
CA ASP A 243 -24.50 15.28 -7.58
C ASP A 243 -23.30 15.64 -8.49
N GLU A 244 -23.16 14.94 -9.61
CA GLU A 244 -22.03 15.14 -10.52
C GLU A 244 -21.95 16.57 -11.05
N GLN A 245 -23.09 17.26 -11.24
CA GLN A 245 -23.14 18.64 -11.67
C GLN A 245 -22.51 19.60 -10.65
N LYS A 246 -22.46 19.19 -9.38
CA LYS A 246 -21.85 19.95 -8.27
C LYS A 246 -20.37 19.64 -8.01
N TRP A 247 -19.80 18.66 -8.69
CA TRP A 247 -18.39 18.28 -8.46
C TRP A 247 -17.41 19.40 -8.80
N SER A 248 -17.68 20.16 -9.87
CA SER A 248 -16.85 21.32 -10.25
C SER A 248 -16.87 22.41 -9.17
N GLU A 249 -18.05 22.71 -8.64
CA GLU A 249 -18.23 23.67 -7.54
C GLU A 249 -17.47 23.21 -6.29
N LEU A 250 -17.64 21.95 -5.90
CA LEU A 250 -16.94 21.39 -4.74
C LEU A 250 -15.42 21.44 -4.90
N ALA A 251 -14.91 21.04 -6.06
CA ALA A 251 -13.48 21.08 -6.36
C ALA A 251 -12.90 22.50 -6.31
N GLN A 252 -13.65 23.49 -6.80
CA GLN A 252 -13.26 24.90 -6.73
C GLN A 252 -13.19 25.40 -5.27
N ARG A 253 -14.19 25.07 -4.44
CA ARG A 253 -14.23 25.44 -3.03
C ARG A 253 -13.05 24.84 -2.25
N VAL A 254 -12.78 23.55 -2.45
CA VAL A 254 -11.62 22.88 -1.83
C VAL A 254 -10.30 23.54 -2.27
N ARG A 255 -10.15 23.85 -3.56
CA ARG A 255 -8.93 24.50 -4.05
C ARG A 255 -8.76 25.94 -3.55
N SER A 256 -9.86 26.69 -3.40
CA SER A 256 -9.76 28.07 -2.88
C SER A 256 -9.24 28.10 -1.46
N VAL A 257 -9.66 27.17 -0.62
CA VAL A 257 -9.09 26.98 0.73
C VAL A 257 -7.60 26.65 0.65
N LEU A 258 -7.21 25.66 -0.18
CA LEU A 258 -5.82 25.19 -0.23
C LEU A 258 -4.81 26.17 -0.82
N LYS A 259 -5.25 27.22 -1.51
CA LYS A 259 -4.34 28.27 -2.03
C LYS A 259 -3.54 28.96 -0.92
N GLU A 260 -4.11 29.06 0.28
CA GLU A 260 -3.49 29.71 1.42
C GLU A 260 -2.54 28.78 2.20
N TYR A 261 -2.51 27.48 1.83
CA TYR A 261 -1.75 26.44 2.53
C TYR A 261 -0.78 25.68 1.61
N PRO A 262 0.32 26.30 1.17
CA PRO A 262 1.28 25.69 0.23
C PRO A 262 1.98 24.44 0.80
N GLN A 263 1.98 24.26 2.14
CA GLN A 263 2.52 23.08 2.81
C GLN A 263 1.64 21.85 2.67
N LEU A 264 0.41 22.02 2.18
CA LEU A 264 -0.53 20.92 1.94
C LEU A 264 -0.69 20.66 0.45
N ARG A 265 -0.90 19.40 0.11
CA ARG A 265 -1.20 18.95 -1.26
C ARG A 265 -2.55 18.28 -1.32
N LEU A 266 -3.21 18.45 -2.46
CA LEU A 266 -4.47 17.78 -2.76
C LEU A 266 -4.17 16.52 -3.58
N THR A 267 -4.69 15.39 -3.11
CA THR A 267 -4.65 14.10 -3.82
C THR A 267 -6.07 13.58 -3.99
N GLN A 268 -6.27 12.68 -4.93
CA GLN A 268 -7.59 12.15 -5.24
C GLN A 268 -7.61 10.63 -5.03
N GLY A 269 -8.57 10.19 -4.23
CA GLY A 269 -8.92 8.79 -4.04
C GLY A 269 -10.26 8.44 -4.69
N ARG A 270 -10.83 7.30 -4.31
CA ARG A 270 -12.09 6.78 -4.84
C ARG A 270 -13.30 7.58 -4.31
N LYS A 271 -13.77 8.58 -5.07
CA LYS A 271 -14.80 9.55 -4.69
C LYS A 271 -14.48 10.34 -3.42
N VAL A 272 -13.21 10.64 -3.23
CA VAL A 272 -12.69 11.46 -2.14
C VAL A 272 -11.58 12.37 -2.63
N LEU A 273 -11.56 13.60 -2.16
CA LEU A 273 -10.45 14.55 -2.27
C LEU A 273 -9.70 14.55 -0.95
N GLU A 274 -8.42 14.22 -0.95
CA GLU A 274 -7.60 14.14 0.25
C GLU A 274 -6.56 15.25 0.29
N ILE A 275 -6.55 15.95 1.39
CA ILE A 275 -5.62 17.03 1.72
C ILE A 275 -4.59 16.48 2.69
N ARG A 276 -3.31 16.50 2.29
CA ARG A 276 -2.19 15.90 3.01
C ARG A 276 -1.03 16.88 3.16
N PRO A 277 -0.21 16.75 4.21
CA PRO A 277 1.07 17.43 4.28
C PRO A 277 1.97 17.09 3.08
N THR A 278 2.75 18.09 2.62
CA THR A 278 3.72 17.91 1.54
C THR A 278 5.02 17.32 2.07
N ILE A 279 4.95 16.18 2.75
CA ILE A 279 6.10 15.40 3.21
C ILE A 279 6.32 14.19 2.29
N LYS A 280 7.55 13.69 2.28
CA LYS A 280 7.92 12.46 1.55
C LYS A 280 7.50 11.23 2.36
N TRP A 281 6.19 11.07 2.55
CA TRP A 281 5.59 9.98 3.29
C TRP A 281 4.39 9.40 2.54
N ASP A 282 4.32 8.08 2.48
CA ASP A 282 3.29 7.28 1.80
C ASP A 282 3.13 5.91 2.47
N LYS A 283 2.25 5.05 1.96
CA LYS A 283 2.05 3.70 2.49
C LYS A 283 3.29 2.80 2.32
N GLY A 284 4.13 3.03 1.31
CA GLY A 284 5.40 2.32 1.13
C GLY A 284 6.40 2.66 2.25
N LYS A 285 6.54 3.94 2.58
CA LYS A 285 7.38 4.39 3.71
C LYS A 285 6.86 3.91 5.06
N ALA A 286 5.55 3.86 5.24
CA ALA A 286 4.94 3.29 6.44
C ALA A 286 5.28 1.79 6.59
N LEU A 287 5.24 1.06 5.48
CA LEU A 287 5.59 -0.35 5.43
C LEU A 287 7.07 -0.58 5.77
N GLU A 288 7.96 0.21 5.17
CA GLU A 288 9.41 0.18 5.46
C GLU A 288 9.68 0.41 6.95
N PHE A 289 9.09 1.47 7.52
CA PHE A 289 9.19 1.76 8.96
C PHE A 289 8.66 0.63 9.85
N LEU A 290 7.53 0.01 9.48
CA LEU A 290 6.97 -1.10 10.24
C LEU A 290 7.87 -2.33 10.20
N LEU A 291 8.47 -2.66 9.05
CA LEU A 291 9.44 -3.75 8.94
C LEU A 291 10.69 -3.47 9.78
N GLU A 292 11.21 -2.26 9.76
CA GLU A 292 12.34 -1.85 10.63
C GLU A 292 11.98 -1.97 12.11
N SER A 293 10.81 -1.45 12.51
CA SER A 293 10.31 -1.48 13.88
C SER A 293 10.09 -2.90 14.40
N LEU A 294 9.81 -3.86 13.52
CA LEU A 294 9.69 -5.29 13.83
C LEU A 294 11.04 -6.01 13.86
N GLY A 295 12.14 -5.33 13.51
CA GLY A 295 13.48 -5.90 13.43
C GLY A 295 13.75 -6.63 12.11
N PHE A 296 12.95 -6.36 11.07
CA PHE A 296 13.04 -7.00 9.74
C PHE A 296 13.60 -6.06 8.65
N GLY A 297 14.10 -4.88 9.02
CA GLY A 297 14.60 -3.88 8.08
C GLY A 297 15.63 -4.45 7.10
N ASN A 298 16.65 -5.13 7.60
CA ASN A 298 17.74 -5.72 6.80
C ASN A 298 17.75 -7.26 6.84
N CYS A 299 16.59 -7.90 7.10
CA CYS A 299 16.49 -9.35 7.16
C CYS A 299 16.18 -9.96 5.80
N ASN A 300 16.97 -10.95 5.36
CA ASN A 300 16.70 -11.71 4.13
C ASN A 300 15.64 -12.82 4.31
N ASN A 301 15.39 -13.22 5.56
CA ASN A 301 14.45 -14.29 5.91
C ASN A 301 13.07 -13.76 6.34
N VAL A 302 12.67 -12.60 5.83
CA VAL A 302 11.33 -12.05 5.97
C VAL A 302 10.56 -12.13 4.65
N PHE A 303 9.27 -12.33 4.74
CA PHE A 303 8.37 -12.42 3.59
C PHE A 303 7.14 -11.53 3.81
N PRO A 304 7.27 -10.22 3.55
CA PRO A 304 6.15 -9.29 3.71
C PRO A 304 5.12 -9.47 2.59
N VAL A 305 3.85 -9.48 2.96
CA VAL A 305 2.70 -9.54 2.06
C VAL A 305 1.82 -8.33 2.33
N TYR A 306 1.57 -7.52 1.32
CA TYR A 306 0.67 -6.38 1.37
C TYR A 306 -0.58 -6.65 0.53
N ILE A 307 -1.78 -6.44 1.10
CA ILE A 307 -3.06 -6.58 0.40
C ILE A 307 -3.76 -5.22 0.42
N GLY A 308 -4.16 -4.71 -0.76
CA GLY A 308 -4.81 -3.41 -0.89
C GLY A 308 -5.57 -3.25 -2.21
N ASP A 309 -6.47 -2.25 -2.30
CA ASP A 309 -7.38 -2.08 -3.44
C ASP A 309 -7.19 -0.76 -4.21
N ASP A 310 -6.55 0.22 -3.61
CA ASP A 310 -6.54 1.58 -4.14
C ASP A 310 -5.17 2.04 -4.66
N ARG A 311 -5.16 3.28 -5.16
CA ARG A 311 -3.95 3.89 -5.71
C ARG A 311 -2.85 4.11 -4.67
N THR A 312 -3.22 4.32 -3.41
CA THR A 312 -2.23 4.58 -2.35
C THR A 312 -1.50 3.31 -1.92
N ASP A 313 -2.09 2.14 -2.20
CA ASP A 313 -1.46 0.84 -1.98
C ASP A 313 -0.34 0.54 -2.99
N GLU A 314 -0.40 1.19 -4.17
CA GLU A 314 0.65 1.06 -5.19
C GLU A 314 2.03 1.50 -4.68
N ASP A 315 2.09 2.44 -3.74
CA ASP A 315 3.34 2.86 -3.11
C ASP A 315 3.96 1.69 -2.29
N ALA A 316 3.10 0.91 -1.60
CA ALA A 316 3.52 -0.28 -0.86
C ALA A 316 3.88 -1.44 -1.80
N PHE A 317 3.09 -1.69 -2.84
CA PHE A 317 3.41 -2.72 -3.85
C PHE A 317 4.74 -2.43 -4.54
N LYS A 318 4.97 -1.17 -4.92
CA LYS A 318 6.22 -0.72 -5.54
C LYS A 318 7.41 -0.93 -4.60
N MET A 319 7.28 -0.56 -3.33
CA MET A 319 8.33 -0.75 -2.34
C MET A 319 8.71 -2.23 -2.18
N LEU A 320 7.73 -3.14 -2.09
CA LEU A 320 7.98 -4.58 -2.01
C LEU A 320 8.67 -5.11 -3.27
N ARG A 321 8.24 -4.66 -4.45
CA ARG A 321 8.85 -5.03 -5.73
C ARG A 321 10.30 -4.56 -5.85
N GLU A 322 10.58 -3.32 -5.44
CA GLU A 322 11.94 -2.75 -5.45
C GLU A 322 12.85 -3.44 -4.42
N ARG A 323 12.30 -3.82 -3.27
CA ARG A 323 13.00 -4.58 -2.24
C ARG A 323 13.34 -6.02 -2.69
N GLY A 324 12.60 -6.58 -3.64
CA GLY A 324 12.78 -7.96 -4.08
C GLY A 324 12.41 -9.02 -3.02
N GLN A 325 11.63 -8.64 -2.01
CA GLN A 325 11.21 -9.51 -0.92
C GLN A 325 9.71 -9.37 -0.68
N GLY A 326 9.00 -10.50 -0.63
CA GLY A 326 7.55 -10.49 -0.50
C GLY A 326 6.85 -10.00 -1.76
N PHE A 327 5.60 -9.63 -1.65
CA PHE A 327 4.78 -9.19 -2.78
C PHE A 327 3.53 -8.44 -2.35
N GLY A 328 2.94 -7.72 -3.33
CA GLY A 328 1.62 -7.11 -3.23
C GLY A 328 0.53 -7.97 -3.83
N ILE A 329 -0.67 -7.93 -3.26
CA ILE A 329 -1.91 -8.48 -3.80
C ILE A 329 -2.88 -7.33 -4.01
N LEU A 330 -3.28 -7.11 -5.26
CA LEU A 330 -4.29 -6.12 -5.61
C LEU A 330 -5.69 -6.69 -5.43
N VAL A 331 -6.57 -5.97 -4.75
CA VAL A 331 -8.00 -6.30 -4.67
C VAL A 331 -8.77 -5.50 -5.71
N SER A 332 -9.19 -6.14 -6.80
CA SER A 332 -9.93 -5.46 -7.87
C SER A 332 -10.67 -6.45 -8.76
N LYS A 333 -11.95 -6.17 -9.03
CA LYS A 333 -12.77 -6.94 -10.01
C LYS A 333 -12.36 -6.69 -11.46
N PHE A 334 -11.62 -5.62 -11.71
CA PHE A 334 -11.26 -5.21 -13.06
C PHE A 334 -9.74 -5.03 -13.17
N PRO A 335 -9.16 -5.41 -14.32
CA PRO A 335 -7.78 -5.12 -14.64
C PRO A 335 -7.47 -3.62 -14.52
N LYS A 336 -6.34 -3.30 -13.92
CA LYS A 336 -5.77 -1.94 -13.87
C LYS A 336 -4.25 -2.01 -13.76
N ASP A 337 -3.58 -0.92 -14.11
CA ASP A 337 -2.13 -0.82 -13.93
C ASP A 337 -1.77 -0.98 -12.45
N THR A 338 -0.85 -1.91 -12.15
CA THR A 338 -0.45 -2.20 -10.78
C THR A 338 1.00 -2.70 -10.67
N ASN A 339 1.62 -2.45 -9.51
CA ASN A 339 2.88 -3.05 -9.11
C ASN A 339 2.68 -4.34 -8.27
N ALA A 340 1.45 -4.75 -7.99
CA ALA A 340 1.15 -6.00 -7.30
C ALA A 340 1.55 -7.20 -8.16
N SER A 341 1.95 -8.29 -7.52
CA SER A 341 2.31 -9.55 -8.20
C SER A 341 1.10 -10.45 -8.43
N TYR A 342 0.10 -10.35 -7.56
CA TYR A 342 -1.10 -11.18 -7.58
C TYR A 342 -2.35 -10.32 -7.47
N SER A 343 -3.51 -10.93 -7.70
CA SER A 343 -4.80 -10.28 -7.57
C SER A 343 -5.80 -11.11 -6.76
N LEU A 344 -6.77 -10.44 -6.18
CA LEU A 344 -8.02 -10.97 -5.64
C LEU A 344 -9.15 -10.03 -6.09
N GLN A 345 -10.38 -10.51 -6.16
CA GLN A 345 -11.45 -9.71 -6.73
C GLN A 345 -12.17 -8.82 -5.71
N GLU A 346 -12.35 -9.32 -4.48
CA GLU A 346 -13.16 -8.65 -3.46
C GLU A 346 -12.80 -9.10 -2.03
N PRO A 347 -13.28 -8.41 -0.98
CA PRO A 347 -12.98 -8.75 0.41
C PRO A 347 -13.33 -10.21 0.81
N ALA A 348 -14.27 -10.85 0.12
CA ALA A 348 -14.57 -12.26 0.36
C ALA A 348 -13.37 -13.16 0.00
N GLU A 349 -12.76 -12.94 -1.16
CA GLU A 349 -11.55 -13.68 -1.58
C GLU A 349 -10.33 -13.35 -0.69
N VAL A 350 -10.22 -12.10 -0.22
CA VAL A 350 -9.21 -11.75 0.79
C VAL A 350 -9.40 -12.60 2.06
N MET A 351 -10.64 -12.73 2.53
CA MET A 351 -10.92 -13.57 3.70
C MET A 351 -10.56 -15.03 3.47
N ASP A 352 -10.82 -15.56 2.28
CA ASP A 352 -10.52 -16.94 1.95
C ASP A 352 -9.00 -17.19 1.83
N PHE A 353 -8.27 -16.27 1.22
CA PHE A 353 -6.81 -16.29 1.20
C PHE A 353 -6.22 -16.28 2.63
N LEU A 354 -6.69 -15.39 3.48
CA LEU A 354 -6.24 -15.29 4.87
C LEU A 354 -6.58 -16.55 5.68
N ARG A 355 -7.70 -17.20 5.43
CA ARG A 355 -8.07 -18.48 6.07
C ARG A 355 -7.13 -19.61 5.65
N ARG A 356 -6.91 -19.76 4.33
CA ARG A 356 -5.98 -20.77 3.82
C ARG A 356 -4.58 -20.57 4.41
N LEU A 357 -4.12 -19.32 4.55
CA LEU A 357 -2.83 -19.00 5.15
C LEU A 357 -2.75 -19.42 6.64
N VAL A 358 -3.83 -19.18 7.39
CA VAL A 358 -3.92 -19.62 8.80
C VAL A 358 -3.93 -21.15 8.91
N ASP A 359 -4.75 -21.81 8.10
CA ASP A 359 -4.89 -23.27 8.12
C ASP A 359 -3.56 -23.93 7.74
N TRP A 360 -2.87 -23.40 6.72
CA TRP A 360 -1.53 -23.84 6.35
C TRP A 360 -0.54 -23.70 7.53
N LYS A 361 -0.51 -22.54 8.20
CA LYS A 361 0.40 -22.31 9.34
C LYS A 361 0.11 -23.21 10.52
N GLN A 362 -1.16 -23.56 10.75
CA GLN A 362 -1.55 -24.51 11.81
C GLN A 362 -1.11 -25.93 11.51
N MET A 363 -1.14 -26.36 10.25
CA MET A 363 -0.62 -27.66 9.80
C MET A 363 0.91 -27.74 9.84
N HIS A 364 1.60 -26.57 9.72
CA HIS A 364 3.05 -26.49 9.66
C HIS A 364 3.61 -25.53 10.75
N PRO A 365 3.46 -25.84 12.04
CA PRO A 365 3.79 -24.89 13.13
C PRO A 365 5.28 -24.58 13.25
N ARG A 366 6.17 -25.44 12.74
CA ARG A 366 7.63 -25.28 12.81
C ARG A 366 8.25 -24.58 11.57
N MET A 367 7.45 -24.30 10.55
CA MET A 367 7.86 -23.53 9.38
C MET A 367 7.68 -22.03 9.57
#